data_daf21943f221496be08ce8e2ff9a1090
#
_entry.id   daf21943f221496be08ce8e2ff9a1090
#
_cell.length_a   1.000
_cell.length_b   1.000
_cell.length_c   1.000
_cell.angle_alpha   90.00
_cell.angle_beta   90.00
_cell.angle_gamma   90.00
#
_symmetry.space_group_name_H-M   'P 1'
#
loop_
_entity.id
_entity.type
_entity.pdbx_description
1 polymer ?
#
loop_
_entity_poly.entity_id
_entity_poly.type
_entity_poly.pdbx_seq_one_letter_code
_entity_poly.pdbx_strand_id
1 'polypeptide(L)'
;LQDALQVAIWTTTPWTLPANLAVSVNDRLDYCLADDGRGRLLIVAAELRDTLAGKLERPLAAKAVVKGALLAGLTYRHPLLDRHSPVVIGGDYITTESGTGLVHTAPGHGVDDFNTGRKHDLPVLCPVDEAGTLTEEAGPFAGLNVLKDANPAIIEALEAAGALLLQESYRHRYPYD
;
A
#
# COMPACT_ATOMS: atom_id res chain seq x y z
N LEU A 1 -5.91 20.63 -4.22
CA LEU A 1 -4.55 20.13 -4.54
C LEU A 1 -4.14 18.95 -3.66
N GLN A 2 -4.58 18.90 -2.39
CA GLN A 2 -4.24 17.80 -1.48
C GLN A 2 -4.85 16.46 -1.90
N ASP A 3 -6.06 16.46 -2.47
CA ASP A 3 -6.73 15.24 -2.92
C ASP A 3 -6.18 14.70 -4.24
N ALA A 4 -5.34 15.48 -4.93
CA ALA A 4 -4.72 15.07 -6.18
C ALA A 4 -3.43 14.26 -5.98
N LEU A 5 -2.76 14.35 -4.82
CA LEU A 5 -1.53 13.63 -4.52
C LEU A 5 -1.86 12.30 -3.84
N GLN A 6 -1.42 11.20 -4.42
CA GLN A 6 -1.71 9.85 -3.96
C GLN A 6 -0.46 9.00 -3.90
N VAL A 7 -0.39 8.13 -2.91
CA VAL A 7 0.67 7.13 -2.80
C VAL A 7 0.23 5.83 -3.49
N ALA A 8 1.05 5.31 -4.39
CA ALA A 8 0.80 4.06 -5.06
C ALA A 8 1.49 2.93 -4.29
N ILE A 9 0.71 2.00 -3.76
CA ILE A 9 1.22 0.80 -3.07
C ILE A 9 0.85 -0.45 -3.86
N TRP A 10 1.54 -1.54 -3.58
CA TRP A 10 1.30 -2.84 -4.16
C TRP A 10 1.16 -3.88 -3.06
N THR A 11 0.22 -4.79 -3.20
CA THR A 11 0.03 -5.90 -2.27
C THR A 11 -0.48 -7.14 -2.99
N THR A 12 -0.09 -8.32 -2.50
CA THR A 12 -0.65 -9.61 -2.90
C THR A 12 -1.74 -10.10 -1.96
N THR A 13 -1.96 -9.38 -0.85
CA THR A 13 -2.87 -9.78 0.23
C THR A 13 -3.83 -8.64 0.61
N PRO A 14 -4.81 -8.32 -0.25
CA PRO A 14 -5.72 -7.20 0.01
C PRO A 14 -6.43 -7.25 1.36
N TRP A 15 -6.68 -8.43 1.91
CA TRP A 15 -7.34 -8.60 3.19
C TRP A 15 -6.57 -7.99 4.37
N THR A 16 -5.29 -7.64 4.20
CA THR A 16 -4.51 -6.94 5.24
C THR A 16 -4.72 -5.43 5.23
N LEU A 17 -5.35 -4.86 4.20
CA LEU A 17 -5.55 -3.41 4.08
C LEU A 17 -6.35 -2.79 5.25
N PRO A 18 -7.36 -3.44 5.83
CA PRO A 18 -8.00 -2.91 7.03
C PRO A 18 -7.05 -2.70 8.21
N ALA A 19 -5.95 -3.44 8.25
CA ALA A 19 -4.90 -3.31 9.27
C ALA A 19 -3.80 -2.31 8.90
N ASN A 20 -3.90 -1.63 7.75
CA ASN A 20 -2.92 -0.63 7.32
C ASN A 20 -2.82 0.50 8.33
N LEU A 21 -1.60 0.78 8.80
CA LEU A 21 -1.30 1.85 9.74
C LEU A 21 -0.20 2.81 9.24
N ALA A 22 0.49 2.46 8.17
CA ALA A 22 1.50 3.31 7.55
C ALA A 22 1.77 2.90 6.11
N VAL A 23 2.40 3.77 5.36
CA VAL A 23 3.11 3.46 4.12
C VAL A 23 4.59 3.69 4.37
N SER A 24 5.40 2.67 4.11
CA SER A 24 6.83 2.71 4.33
C SER A 24 7.58 3.01 3.04
N VAL A 25 8.59 3.86 3.13
CA VAL A 25 9.48 4.23 2.03
C VAL A 25 10.94 3.95 2.41
N ASN A 26 11.79 3.84 1.42
CA ASN A 26 13.24 3.79 1.62
C ASN A 26 13.80 5.21 1.48
N ASP A 27 14.47 5.71 2.50
CA ASP A 27 14.98 7.08 2.56
C ASP A 27 16.04 7.38 1.50
N ARG A 28 16.70 6.36 0.96
CA ARG A 28 17.77 6.47 -0.04
C ARG A 28 17.29 6.38 -1.48
N LEU A 29 16.07 5.89 -1.72
CA LEU A 29 15.53 5.81 -3.06
C LEU A 29 15.01 7.17 -3.54
N ASP A 30 15.04 7.34 -4.86
CA ASP A 30 14.37 8.45 -5.53
C ASP A 30 12.90 8.08 -5.80
N TYR A 31 12.01 8.99 -5.46
CA TYR A 31 10.57 8.87 -5.73
C TYR A 31 10.13 9.95 -6.68
N CYS A 32 9.27 9.57 -7.61
CA CYS A 32 8.72 10.42 -8.64
C CYS A 32 7.28 10.80 -8.27
N LEU A 33 6.95 12.08 -8.42
CA LEU A 33 5.58 12.54 -8.47
C LEU A 33 5.16 12.52 -9.94
N ALA A 34 4.33 11.55 -10.31
CA ALA A 34 3.98 11.26 -11.68
C ALA A 34 2.53 11.65 -11.97
N ASP A 35 2.34 12.49 -12.99
CA ASP A 35 1.02 12.87 -13.48
C ASP A 35 0.41 11.70 -14.27
N ASP A 36 -0.77 11.24 -13.89
CA ASP A 36 -1.47 10.14 -14.54
C ASP A 36 -2.33 10.59 -15.74
N GLY A 37 -2.32 11.88 -16.06
CA GLY A 37 -3.15 12.45 -17.12
C GLY A 37 -4.64 12.57 -16.80
N ARG A 38 -5.03 12.22 -15.56
CA ARG A 38 -6.42 12.24 -15.07
C ARG A 38 -6.63 13.15 -13.86
N GLY A 39 -5.71 14.09 -13.64
CA GLY A 39 -5.78 15.04 -12.56
C GLY A 39 -5.21 14.54 -11.24
N ARG A 40 -4.47 13.41 -11.24
CA ARG A 40 -3.82 12.84 -10.07
C ARG A 40 -2.31 12.84 -10.22
N LEU A 41 -1.62 13.06 -9.10
CA LEU A 41 -0.18 12.86 -8.99
C LEU A 41 0.07 11.60 -8.15
N LEU A 42 0.71 10.60 -8.74
CA LEU A 42 1.06 9.36 -8.07
C LEU A 42 2.48 9.44 -7.56
N ILE A 43 2.70 9.09 -6.31
CA ILE A 43 4.05 8.87 -5.78
C ILE A 43 4.43 7.43 -6.03
N VAL A 44 5.52 7.22 -6.76
CA VAL A 44 6.07 5.91 -7.11
C VAL A 44 7.61 6.03 -7.14
N ALA A 45 8.31 4.94 -6.84
CA ALA A 45 9.77 4.94 -7.00
C ALA A 45 10.13 5.30 -8.44
N ALA A 46 11.10 6.20 -8.61
CA ALA A 46 11.45 6.74 -9.92
C ALA A 46 11.84 5.64 -10.93
N GLU A 47 12.56 4.62 -10.48
CA GLU A 47 12.96 3.46 -11.29
C GLU A 47 11.78 2.60 -11.76
N LEU A 48 10.65 2.64 -11.05
CA LEU A 48 9.47 1.83 -11.32
C LEU A 48 8.37 2.58 -12.10
N ARG A 49 8.56 3.86 -12.36
CA ARG A 49 7.59 4.70 -13.08
C ARG A 49 7.25 4.13 -14.45
N ASP A 50 8.25 3.82 -15.26
CA ASP A 50 8.03 3.31 -16.62
C ASP A 50 7.40 1.92 -16.62
N THR A 51 7.79 1.06 -15.69
CA THR A 51 7.18 -0.25 -15.50
C THR A 51 5.69 -0.11 -15.14
N LEU A 52 5.36 0.76 -14.21
CA LEU A 52 3.97 1.02 -13.82
C LEU A 52 3.18 1.63 -14.98
N ALA A 53 3.74 2.59 -15.71
CA ALA A 53 3.12 3.19 -16.88
C ALA A 53 2.78 2.14 -17.95
N GLY A 54 3.69 1.22 -18.21
CA GLY A 54 3.46 0.10 -19.13
C GLY A 54 2.32 -0.82 -18.68
N LYS A 55 2.24 -1.15 -17.41
CA LYS A 55 1.15 -1.96 -16.83
C LYS A 55 -0.20 -1.26 -16.88
N LEU A 56 -0.22 0.05 -16.65
CA LEU A 56 -1.43 0.87 -16.72
C LEU A 56 -1.83 1.21 -18.15
N GLU A 57 -0.97 0.92 -19.13
CA GLU A 57 -1.17 1.25 -20.55
C GLU A 57 -1.44 2.74 -20.78
N ARG A 58 -0.78 3.59 -20.00
CA ARG A 58 -0.87 5.05 -20.11
C ARG A 58 0.41 5.71 -19.62
N PRO A 59 0.76 6.90 -20.15
CA PRO A 59 1.95 7.59 -19.70
C PRO A 59 1.81 8.12 -18.27
N LEU A 60 2.91 8.08 -17.52
CA LEU A 60 3.08 8.73 -16.24
C LEU A 60 4.19 9.77 -16.37
N ALA A 61 3.82 11.03 -16.48
CA ALA A 61 4.78 12.13 -16.66
C ALA A 61 5.40 12.52 -15.32
N ALA A 62 6.73 12.46 -15.22
CA ALA A 62 7.44 12.92 -14.03
C ALA A 62 7.32 14.44 -13.87
N LYS A 63 6.75 14.90 -12.79
CA LYS A 63 6.64 16.33 -12.43
C LYS A 63 7.71 16.75 -11.44
N ALA A 64 8.13 15.86 -10.56
CA ALA A 64 9.19 16.07 -9.60
C ALA A 64 9.81 14.75 -9.18
N VAL A 65 11.05 14.78 -8.74
CA VAL A 65 11.75 13.65 -8.14
C VAL A 65 12.30 14.11 -6.79
N VAL A 66 12.03 13.33 -5.75
CA VAL A 66 12.47 13.63 -4.38
C VAL A 66 13.04 12.37 -3.73
N LYS A 67 13.93 12.53 -2.77
CA LYS A 67 14.38 11.42 -1.94
C LYS A 67 13.27 10.93 -1.02
N GLY A 68 13.25 9.63 -0.74
CA GLY A 68 12.30 9.05 0.19
C GLY A 68 12.30 9.70 1.57
N ALA A 69 13.45 10.19 2.03
CA ALA A 69 13.56 10.93 3.27
C ALA A 69 12.62 12.15 3.34
N LEU A 70 12.34 12.81 2.22
CA LEU A 70 11.44 13.96 2.16
C LEU A 70 9.96 13.57 2.22
N LEU A 71 9.63 12.32 1.99
CA LEU A 71 8.26 11.82 2.06
C LEU A 71 7.85 11.47 3.50
N ALA A 72 8.83 11.25 4.37
CA ALA A 72 8.56 10.93 5.76
C ALA A 72 7.82 12.06 6.47
N GLY A 73 6.79 11.72 7.23
CA GLY A 73 5.96 12.69 7.94
C GLY A 73 4.76 13.20 7.13
N LEU A 74 4.66 12.87 5.84
CA LEU A 74 3.40 13.05 5.12
C LEU A 74 2.34 12.13 5.73
N THR A 75 1.09 12.57 5.69
CA THR A 75 -0.05 11.75 6.09
C THR A 75 -0.94 11.47 4.89
N TYR A 76 -1.58 10.33 4.90
CA TYR A 76 -2.55 9.96 3.88
C TYR A 76 -3.84 9.49 4.54
N ARG A 77 -4.91 9.55 3.77
CA ARG A 77 -6.21 9.01 4.17
C ARG A 77 -6.32 7.57 3.69
N HIS A 78 -6.73 6.67 4.60
CA HIS A 78 -7.05 5.30 4.24
C HIS A 78 -8.19 5.28 3.20
N PRO A 79 -8.08 4.50 2.11
CA PRO A 79 -9.08 4.54 1.04
C PRO A 79 -10.43 3.95 1.41
N LEU A 80 -10.48 3.10 2.44
CA LEU A 80 -11.66 2.32 2.82
C LEU A 80 -12.18 2.62 4.23
N LEU A 81 -11.34 3.14 5.11
CA LEU A 81 -11.67 3.39 6.52
C LEU A 81 -11.42 4.86 6.86
N ASP A 82 -12.13 5.36 7.86
CA ASP A 82 -11.89 6.70 8.39
C ASP A 82 -10.64 6.69 9.28
N ARG A 83 -9.49 6.74 8.63
CA ARG A 83 -8.18 6.70 9.29
C ARG A 83 -7.18 7.51 8.49
N HIS A 84 -6.42 8.36 9.18
CA HIS A 84 -5.27 9.06 8.66
C HIS A 84 -4.01 8.40 9.20
N SER A 85 -3.04 8.15 8.35
CA SER A 85 -1.84 7.40 8.70
C SER A 85 -0.59 8.04 8.08
N PRO A 86 0.59 7.83 8.70
CA PRO A 86 1.81 8.47 8.24
C PRO A 86 2.52 7.68 7.14
N VAL A 87 3.30 8.41 6.35
CA VAL A 87 4.41 7.85 5.57
C VAL A 87 5.65 7.83 6.49
N VAL A 88 6.28 6.68 6.60
CA VAL A 88 7.43 6.44 7.49
C VAL A 88 8.62 5.86 6.74
N ILE A 89 9.80 6.01 7.31
CA ILE A 89 11.01 5.34 6.80
C ILE A 89 10.99 3.89 7.24
N GLY A 90 10.90 2.98 6.28
CA GLY A 90 10.91 1.54 6.54
C GLY A 90 12.31 0.97 6.69
N GLY A 91 13.10 1.06 5.65
CA GLY A 91 14.48 0.56 5.62
C GLY A 91 14.86 -0.10 4.30
N ASP A 92 15.97 -0.82 4.33
CA ASP A 92 16.58 -1.39 3.12
C ASP A 92 15.82 -2.58 2.52
N TYR A 93 14.83 -3.13 3.23
CA TYR A 93 13.97 -4.17 2.68
C TYR A 93 13.06 -3.64 1.55
N ILE A 94 12.89 -2.33 1.46
CA ILE A 94 12.14 -1.68 0.39
C ILE A 94 13.07 -1.47 -0.79
N THR A 95 12.75 -2.10 -1.91
CA THR A 95 13.57 -2.10 -3.12
C THR A 95 12.76 -1.67 -4.34
N THR A 96 13.44 -1.58 -5.48
CA THR A 96 12.82 -1.31 -6.78
C THR A 96 12.74 -2.56 -7.67
N GLU A 97 12.90 -3.75 -7.10
CA GLU A 97 12.83 -5.01 -7.85
C GLU A 97 11.40 -5.33 -8.30
N SER A 98 10.40 -4.93 -7.52
CA SER A 98 8.99 -5.13 -7.84
C SER A 98 8.11 -4.10 -7.13
N GLY A 99 6.84 -4.03 -7.51
CA GLY A 99 5.87 -3.14 -6.88
C GLY A 99 6.05 -1.68 -7.26
N THR A 100 5.97 -0.79 -6.29
CA THR A 100 5.99 0.67 -6.48
C THR A 100 7.08 1.38 -5.70
N GLY A 101 7.80 0.68 -4.82
CA GLY A 101 8.77 1.27 -3.90
C GLY A 101 8.13 1.90 -2.64
N LEU A 102 6.81 1.84 -2.52
CA LEU A 102 6.08 2.22 -1.31
C LEU A 102 5.35 0.98 -0.80
N VAL A 103 5.56 0.67 0.47
CA VAL A 103 5.07 -0.58 1.07
C VAL A 103 3.94 -0.30 2.04
N HIS A 104 2.78 -0.85 1.75
CA HIS A 104 1.68 -0.95 2.70
C HIS A 104 2.17 -1.66 3.97
N THR A 105 2.00 -1.03 5.11
CA THR A 105 2.53 -1.50 6.39
C THR A 105 1.41 -1.79 7.37
N ALA A 106 1.32 -3.08 7.75
CA ALA A 106 0.38 -3.57 8.74
C ALA A 106 1.16 -4.34 9.82
N PRO A 107 1.49 -3.71 10.96
CA PRO A 107 2.38 -4.30 11.99
C PRO A 107 1.93 -5.64 12.55
N GLY A 108 0.63 -5.97 12.48
CA GLY A 108 0.09 -7.26 12.89
C GLY A 108 0.22 -8.39 11.87
N HIS A 109 0.74 -8.13 10.67
CA HIS A 109 0.67 -9.07 9.53
C HIS A 109 2.00 -9.30 8.81
N GLY A 110 3.13 -8.95 9.39
CA GLY A 110 4.43 -9.21 8.79
C GLY A 110 5.58 -8.84 9.70
N VAL A 111 6.73 -9.51 9.53
CA VAL A 111 7.92 -9.29 10.36
C VAL A 111 8.53 -7.92 10.10
N ASP A 112 8.73 -7.56 8.84
CA ASP A 112 9.24 -6.23 8.47
C ASP A 112 8.28 -5.13 8.92
N ASP A 113 6.98 -5.35 8.77
CA ASP A 113 5.93 -4.44 9.19
C ASP A 113 5.91 -4.25 10.71
N PHE A 114 6.06 -5.34 11.44
CA PHE A 114 6.16 -5.31 12.91
C PHE A 114 7.38 -4.52 13.39
N ASN A 115 8.54 -4.77 12.80
CA ASN A 115 9.77 -4.09 13.15
C ASN A 115 9.70 -2.58 12.81
N THR A 116 9.16 -2.25 11.66
CA THR A 116 8.91 -0.85 11.26
C THR A 116 7.90 -0.20 12.20
N GLY A 117 6.85 -0.91 12.55
CA GLY A 117 5.84 -0.44 13.51
C GLY A 117 6.44 -0.12 14.88
N ARG A 118 7.30 -0.97 15.39
CA ARG A 118 8.00 -0.72 16.66
C ARG A 118 8.90 0.51 16.58
N LYS A 119 9.62 0.67 15.49
CA LYS A 119 10.53 1.81 15.28
C LYS A 119 9.77 3.15 15.26
N HIS A 120 8.52 3.15 14.82
CA HIS A 120 7.70 4.35 14.67
C HIS A 120 6.52 4.42 15.66
N ASP A 121 6.55 3.60 16.72
CA ASP A 121 5.52 3.57 17.76
C ASP A 121 4.09 3.32 17.23
N LEU A 122 3.98 2.51 16.18
CA LEU A 122 2.68 2.10 15.64
C LEU A 122 2.10 0.95 16.47
N PRO A 123 0.77 0.91 16.71
CA PRO A 123 0.15 -0.20 17.38
C PRO A 123 0.20 -1.48 16.54
N VAL A 124 0.10 -2.64 17.19
CA VAL A 124 -0.06 -3.92 16.51
C VAL A 124 -1.55 -4.20 16.38
N LEU A 125 -2.10 -3.91 15.21
CA LEU A 125 -3.50 -4.14 14.87
C LEU A 125 -3.62 -5.43 14.05
N CYS A 126 -4.36 -6.40 14.57
CA CYS A 126 -4.64 -7.65 13.87
C CYS A 126 -6.15 -7.92 13.92
N PRO A 127 -6.92 -7.35 12.98
CA PRO A 127 -8.38 -7.48 12.97
C PRO A 127 -8.83 -8.81 12.36
N VAL A 128 -8.17 -9.91 12.73
CA VAL A 128 -8.49 -11.27 12.28
C VAL A 128 -8.51 -12.17 13.52
N ASP A 129 -9.58 -12.93 13.66
CA ASP A 129 -9.72 -13.90 14.76
C ASP A 129 -9.05 -15.24 14.44
N GLU A 130 -9.09 -16.16 15.37
CA GLU A 130 -8.49 -17.50 15.26
C GLU A 130 -9.12 -18.34 14.13
N ALA A 131 -10.33 -18.03 13.72
CA ALA A 131 -11.01 -18.70 12.61
C ALA A 131 -10.69 -18.10 11.24
N GLY A 132 -9.85 -17.05 11.19
CA GLY A 132 -9.53 -16.34 9.96
C GLY A 132 -10.64 -15.39 9.50
N THR A 133 -11.48 -14.94 10.41
CA THR A 133 -12.58 -14.01 10.14
C THR A 133 -12.19 -12.60 10.57
N LEU A 134 -12.47 -11.62 9.73
CA LEU A 134 -12.24 -10.22 10.06
C LEU A 134 -13.15 -9.79 11.21
N THR A 135 -12.56 -9.14 12.21
CA THR A 135 -13.26 -8.63 13.39
C THR A 135 -13.90 -7.26 13.12
N GLU A 136 -14.64 -6.74 14.11
CA GLU A 136 -15.27 -5.41 14.02
C GLU A 136 -14.26 -4.28 13.77
N GLU A 137 -13.00 -4.46 14.14
CA GLU A 137 -11.92 -3.50 13.85
C GLU A 137 -11.65 -3.32 12.36
N ALA A 138 -12.07 -4.27 11.52
CA ALA A 138 -12.00 -4.17 10.07
C ALA A 138 -13.14 -3.31 9.47
N GLY A 139 -14.03 -2.76 10.29
CA GLY A 139 -15.12 -1.90 9.84
C GLY A 139 -16.13 -2.64 8.96
N PRO A 140 -16.41 -2.14 7.74
CA PRO A 140 -17.43 -2.75 6.87
C PRO A 140 -17.08 -4.17 6.39
N PHE A 141 -15.84 -4.63 6.61
CA PHE A 141 -15.37 -5.96 6.20
C PHE A 141 -15.46 -6.98 7.33
N ALA A 142 -15.95 -6.60 8.50
CA ALA A 142 -16.18 -7.50 9.62
C ALA A 142 -17.03 -8.70 9.20
N GLY A 143 -16.66 -9.89 9.68
CA GLY A 143 -17.35 -11.13 9.37
C GLY A 143 -16.90 -11.86 8.11
N LEU A 144 -16.06 -11.23 7.27
CA LEU A 144 -15.53 -11.86 6.06
C LEU A 144 -14.30 -12.73 6.39
N ASN A 145 -14.18 -13.87 5.69
CA ASN A 145 -13.07 -14.79 5.88
C ASN A 145 -11.89 -14.44 4.96
N VAL A 146 -10.70 -14.36 5.50
CA VAL A 146 -9.48 -13.93 4.77
C VAL A 146 -9.07 -14.90 3.67
N LEU A 147 -9.48 -16.17 3.74
CA LEU A 147 -9.16 -17.19 2.73
C LEU A 147 -10.25 -17.34 1.66
N LYS A 148 -11.41 -16.72 1.83
CA LYS A 148 -12.58 -16.93 0.96
C LYS A 148 -13.07 -15.65 0.30
N ASP A 149 -13.69 -14.78 1.08
CA ASP A 149 -14.51 -13.67 0.60
C ASP A 149 -13.94 -12.28 0.89
N ALA A 150 -12.93 -12.16 1.77
CA ALA A 150 -12.37 -10.87 2.14
C ALA A 150 -11.65 -10.18 0.97
N ASN A 151 -10.77 -10.89 0.23
CA ASN A 151 -10.04 -10.30 -0.88
C ASN A 151 -10.96 -9.75 -1.99
N PRO A 152 -11.96 -10.51 -2.50
CA PRO A 152 -12.87 -9.98 -3.51
C PRO A 152 -13.65 -8.76 -3.02
N ALA A 153 -14.13 -8.78 -1.79
CA ALA A 153 -14.90 -7.68 -1.21
C ALA A 153 -14.08 -6.39 -1.07
N ILE A 154 -12.82 -6.52 -0.64
CA ILE A 154 -11.91 -5.39 -0.50
C ILE A 154 -11.51 -4.82 -1.87
N ILE A 155 -11.24 -5.67 -2.85
CA ILE A 155 -10.93 -5.24 -4.21
C ILE A 155 -12.12 -4.47 -4.81
N GLU A 156 -13.34 -4.99 -4.65
CA GLU A 156 -14.56 -4.31 -5.10
C GLU A 156 -14.73 -2.95 -4.42
N ALA A 157 -14.49 -2.87 -3.12
CA ALA A 157 -14.55 -1.61 -2.38
C ALA A 157 -13.51 -0.59 -2.83
N LEU A 158 -12.28 -1.03 -3.14
CA LEU A 158 -11.23 -0.17 -3.69
C LEU A 158 -11.62 0.37 -5.07
N GLU A 159 -12.19 -0.46 -5.91
CA GLU A 159 -12.69 -0.06 -7.24
C GLU A 159 -13.80 0.98 -7.10
N ALA A 160 -14.77 0.75 -6.24
CA ALA A 160 -15.86 1.68 -5.97
C ALA A 160 -15.38 3.02 -5.39
N ALA A 161 -14.31 3.01 -4.60
CA ALA A 161 -13.69 4.21 -4.04
C ALA A 161 -12.77 4.95 -5.03
N GLY A 162 -12.54 4.40 -6.24
CA GLY A 162 -11.59 4.96 -7.19
C GLY A 162 -10.12 4.81 -6.77
N ALA A 163 -9.83 3.89 -5.86
CA ALA A 163 -8.50 3.68 -5.27
C ALA A 163 -7.75 2.48 -5.85
N LEU A 164 -8.36 1.74 -6.77
CA LEU A 164 -7.73 0.61 -7.45
C LEU A 164 -7.10 1.08 -8.76
N LEU A 165 -5.76 1.03 -8.85
CA LEU A 165 -5.04 1.35 -10.09
C LEU A 165 -5.00 0.17 -11.05
N LEU A 166 -4.68 -1.02 -10.53
CA LEU A 166 -4.50 -2.22 -11.32
C LEU A 166 -4.69 -3.46 -10.45
N GLN A 167 -5.31 -4.46 -11.02
CA GLN A 167 -5.38 -5.80 -10.46
C GLN A 167 -4.66 -6.78 -11.40
N GLU A 168 -3.70 -7.52 -10.86
CA GLU A 168 -2.97 -8.55 -11.59
C GLU A 168 -3.21 -9.93 -10.95
N SER A 169 -3.19 -10.98 -11.78
CA SER A 169 -3.17 -12.35 -11.28
C SER A 169 -1.76 -12.69 -10.80
N TYR A 170 -1.63 -13.06 -9.53
CA TYR A 170 -0.37 -13.45 -8.92
C TYR A 170 -0.46 -14.91 -8.43
N ARG A 171 0.46 -15.77 -8.90
CA ARG A 171 0.57 -17.15 -8.42
C ARG A 171 1.71 -17.22 -7.41
N HIS A 172 1.38 -17.49 -6.16
CA HIS A 172 2.38 -17.89 -5.17
C HIS A 172 2.90 -19.29 -5.51
N ARG A 173 4.19 -19.39 -5.81
CA ARG A 173 4.87 -20.68 -5.80
C ARG A 173 5.42 -20.88 -4.39
N TYR A 174 4.81 -21.79 -3.65
CA TYR A 174 5.41 -22.26 -2.41
C TYR A 174 6.48 -23.27 -2.78
N PRO A 175 7.74 -23.13 -2.32
CA PRO A 175 8.69 -24.21 -2.41
C PRO A 175 8.18 -25.34 -1.51
N TYR A 176 7.91 -26.47 -2.11
CA TYR A 176 7.72 -27.69 -1.34
C TYR A 176 9.12 -28.24 -1.07
N ASP A 177 9.47 -28.35 0.20
CA ASP A 177 10.63 -29.12 0.64
C ASP A 177 10.35 -30.62 0.52
#